data_2a0a09e7deedfa489627ec99548348c0
#
_entry.id   2a0a09e7deedfa489627ec99548348c0
#
_cell.length_a   1.000
_cell.length_b   1.000
_cell.length_c   1.000
_cell.angle_alpha   90.00
_cell.angle_beta   90.00
_cell.angle_gamma   90.00
#
_symmetry.space_group_name_H-M   'P 1'
#
loop_
_entity.id
_entity.type
_entity.pdbx_description
1 polymer ?
#
loop_
_entity_poly.entity_id
_entity_poly.type
_entity_poly.pdbx_seq_one_letter_code
_entity_poly.pdbx_strand_id
1 'polypeptide(L)'
;VDAASDFHGTMRRIVDGDTNHFLGYIPEAETTYSVVGNINEHQVSVMETTFGGREELVDTAGTIDYVSLMIIALQRSKTAREAIAVMTTLTQKHGYASSGESFSIADPNEVWILEMIGKGPEEKGTVWVAIRIPDDCIAVHANQSRIHKFTLKGKATVMY
;
A
#
# COMPACT_ATOMS: atom_id res chain seq x y z
N VAL A 1 14.28 14.88 -19.51
CA VAL A 1 13.38 14.32 -20.54
C VAL A 1 12.15 13.91 -19.78
N ASP A 2 11.08 14.71 -19.89
CA ASP A 2 9.81 14.53 -19.16
C ASP A 2 9.09 13.27 -19.66
N ALA A 3 9.03 12.26 -18.82
CA ALA A 3 8.24 11.04 -19.06
C ALA A 3 6.71 11.27 -18.95
N ALA A 4 6.28 12.53 -18.81
CA ALA A 4 4.87 12.92 -18.69
C ALA A 4 4.18 13.17 -20.04
N SER A 5 4.93 13.22 -21.16
CA SER A 5 4.39 13.65 -22.45
C SER A 5 3.63 12.59 -23.27
N ASP A 6 3.70 11.32 -22.88
CA ASP A 6 3.09 10.22 -23.67
C ASP A 6 1.92 9.52 -22.99
N PHE A 7 1.42 10.02 -21.83
CA PHE A 7 0.26 9.45 -21.19
C PHE A 7 -1.04 10.04 -21.75
N HIS A 8 -1.76 9.27 -22.56
CA HIS A 8 -3.06 9.62 -23.16
C HIS A 8 -4.28 9.21 -22.32
N GLY A 9 -4.09 8.78 -21.08
CA GLY A 9 -5.15 8.31 -20.19
C GLY A 9 -5.69 9.39 -19.24
N THR A 10 -6.68 9.00 -18.45
CA THR A 10 -7.24 9.85 -17.39
C THR A 10 -6.31 9.92 -16.19
N MET A 11 -6.19 11.10 -15.58
CA MET A 11 -5.43 11.30 -14.34
C MET A 11 -6.35 11.30 -13.13
N ARG A 12 -5.97 10.56 -12.10
CA ARG A 12 -6.64 10.54 -10.81
C ARG A 12 -6.03 11.60 -9.89
N ARG A 13 -6.89 12.47 -9.36
CA ARG A 13 -6.52 13.44 -8.33
C ARG A 13 -6.39 12.71 -6.99
N ILE A 14 -5.27 12.89 -6.30
CA ILE A 14 -5.01 12.34 -4.97
C ILE A 14 -5.09 13.46 -3.93
N VAL A 15 -5.77 13.16 -2.85
CA VAL A 15 -5.85 14.00 -1.65
C VAL A 15 -5.54 13.14 -0.44
N ASP A 16 -4.93 13.72 0.55
CA ASP A 16 -4.70 13.10 1.85
C ASP A 16 -6.04 12.77 2.51
N GLY A 17 -6.22 11.52 2.95
CA GLY A 17 -7.48 11.01 3.45
C GLY A 17 -7.91 11.62 4.78
N ASP A 18 -6.98 12.12 5.58
CA ASP A 18 -7.27 12.70 6.90
C ASP A 18 -7.50 14.21 6.81
N THR A 19 -6.73 14.90 5.99
CA THR A 19 -6.70 16.37 5.94
C THR A 19 -7.39 16.96 4.72
N ASN A 20 -7.70 16.15 3.70
CA ASN A 20 -8.16 16.57 2.37
C ASN A 20 -7.16 17.46 1.62
N HIS A 21 -5.90 17.52 2.06
CA HIS A 21 -4.86 18.26 1.37
C HIS A 21 -4.56 17.62 0.01
N PHE A 22 -4.37 18.45 -1.03
CA PHE A 22 -4.04 17.96 -2.36
C PHE A 22 -2.58 17.47 -2.40
N LEU A 23 -2.37 16.23 -2.80
CA LEU A 23 -1.06 15.58 -2.88
C LEU A 23 -0.51 15.52 -4.33
N GLY A 24 -1.38 15.39 -5.33
CA GLY A 24 -0.93 15.30 -6.71
C GLY A 24 -1.88 14.54 -7.63
N TYR A 25 -1.34 14.10 -8.75
CA TYR A 25 -2.04 13.28 -9.74
C TYR A 25 -1.25 12.01 -10.05
N ILE A 26 -1.97 10.91 -10.27
CA ILE A 26 -1.41 9.66 -10.78
C ILE A 26 -2.21 9.19 -11.99
N PRO A 27 -1.64 8.35 -12.87
CA PRO A 27 -2.40 7.70 -13.94
C PRO A 27 -3.53 6.84 -13.39
N GLU A 28 -4.74 7.03 -13.91
CA GLU A 28 -5.85 6.13 -13.60
C GLU A 28 -5.72 4.83 -14.40
N ALA A 29 -6.22 3.72 -13.86
CA ALA A 29 -6.31 2.47 -14.59
C ALA A 29 -7.44 2.53 -15.62
N GLU A 30 -7.29 1.85 -16.76
CA GLU A 30 -8.33 1.74 -17.79
C GLU A 30 -9.61 1.09 -17.25
N THR A 31 -9.43 0.15 -16.32
CA THR A 31 -10.52 -0.58 -15.66
C THR A 31 -10.25 -0.65 -14.17
N THR A 32 -11.28 -0.42 -13.35
CA THR A 32 -11.21 -0.56 -11.90
C THR A 32 -12.31 -1.48 -11.41
N TYR A 33 -12.03 -2.19 -10.31
CA TYR A 33 -13.00 -3.06 -9.65
C TYR A 33 -13.89 -2.26 -8.70
N SER A 34 -15.11 -2.75 -8.49
CA SER A 34 -16.04 -2.18 -7.52
C SER A 34 -15.56 -2.41 -6.10
N VAL A 35 -15.63 -1.36 -5.28
CA VAL A 35 -15.19 -1.37 -3.89
C VAL A 35 -16.34 -0.90 -3.00
N VAL A 36 -16.58 -1.62 -1.91
CA VAL A 36 -17.51 -1.23 -0.85
C VAL A 36 -16.78 -1.28 0.49
N GLY A 37 -16.62 -0.12 1.13
CA GLY A 37 -15.77 -0.02 2.31
C GLY A 37 -14.35 -0.49 2.01
N ASN A 38 -13.91 -1.50 2.72
CA ASN A 38 -12.54 -2.04 2.63
C ASN A 38 -12.44 -3.39 1.89
N ILE A 39 -13.42 -3.71 1.04
CA ILE A 39 -13.45 -4.96 0.26
C ILE A 39 -13.88 -4.68 -1.19
N ASN A 40 -13.31 -5.42 -2.15
CA ASN A 40 -13.69 -5.34 -3.55
C ASN A 40 -14.53 -6.54 -4.01
N GLU A 41 -15.02 -6.49 -5.26
CA GLU A 41 -15.85 -7.55 -5.86
C GLU A 41 -15.15 -8.90 -6.02
N HIS A 42 -13.82 -8.95 -5.92
CA HIS A 42 -13.03 -10.18 -5.90
C HIS A 42 -12.76 -10.71 -4.49
N GLN A 43 -13.41 -10.12 -3.46
CA GLN A 43 -13.23 -10.46 -2.05
C GLN A 43 -11.81 -10.16 -1.51
N VAL A 44 -11.06 -9.29 -2.17
CA VAL A 44 -9.83 -8.74 -1.59
C VAL A 44 -10.23 -7.69 -0.57
N SER A 45 -9.69 -7.78 0.63
CA SER A 45 -9.87 -6.79 1.69
C SER A 45 -8.54 -6.20 2.13
N VAL A 46 -8.55 -4.89 2.45
CA VAL A 46 -7.39 -4.17 2.98
C VAL A 46 -7.84 -3.31 4.15
N MET A 47 -7.19 -3.52 5.30
CA MET A 47 -7.38 -2.72 6.53
C MET A 47 -6.01 -2.25 7.00
N GLU A 48 -5.96 -1.18 7.79
CA GLU A 48 -4.70 -0.65 8.30
C GLU A 48 -4.72 -0.35 9.80
N THR A 49 -3.53 -0.19 10.36
CA THR A 49 -3.26 0.48 11.63
C THR A 49 -1.93 1.22 11.54
N THR A 50 -1.91 2.48 11.93
CA THR A 50 -0.72 3.31 11.95
C THR A 50 0.22 2.91 13.08
N PHE A 51 1.47 2.56 12.80
CA PHE A 51 2.50 2.37 13.84
C PHE A 51 3.45 3.58 13.97
N GLY A 52 3.34 4.57 13.09
CA GLY A 52 4.15 5.77 13.08
C GLY A 52 5.57 5.54 12.54
N GLY A 53 6.44 4.98 13.37
CA GLY A 53 7.83 4.77 13.02
C GLY A 53 8.68 6.03 13.21
N ARG A 54 9.72 6.19 12.40
CA ARG A 54 10.66 7.32 12.46
C ARG A 54 10.12 8.47 11.63
N GLU A 55 9.88 9.63 12.26
CA GLU A 55 9.28 10.81 11.60
C GLU A 55 10.10 11.31 10.40
N GLU A 56 11.44 11.21 10.47
CA GLU A 56 12.32 11.60 9.38
C GLU A 56 12.17 10.76 8.11
N LEU A 57 11.47 9.64 8.17
CA LEU A 57 11.18 8.78 7.01
C LEU A 57 9.84 9.11 6.33
N VAL A 58 9.08 10.05 6.84
CA VAL A 58 7.86 10.52 6.16
C VAL A 58 8.27 11.33 4.92
N ASP A 59 7.78 10.90 3.74
CA ASP A 59 8.01 11.61 2.48
C ASP A 59 6.94 12.70 2.30
N THR A 60 7.24 13.90 2.76
CA THR A 60 6.33 15.06 2.65
C THR A 60 6.06 15.52 1.21
N ALA A 61 6.84 15.03 0.23
CA ALA A 61 6.64 15.26 -1.20
C ALA A 61 5.96 14.09 -1.91
N GLY A 62 5.66 13.03 -1.20
CA GLY A 62 4.95 11.86 -1.70
C GLY A 62 3.54 12.21 -2.19
N THR A 63 3.10 11.50 -3.22
CA THR A 63 1.77 11.72 -3.82
C THR A 63 0.71 10.76 -3.28
N ILE A 64 1.10 9.65 -2.65
CA ILE A 64 0.17 8.61 -2.20
C ILE A 64 0.13 8.57 -0.67
N ASP A 65 -1.04 8.82 -0.10
CA ASP A 65 -1.33 8.57 1.31
C ASP A 65 -1.86 7.14 1.53
N TYR A 66 -1.95 6.70 2.79
CA TYR A 66 -2.38 5.33 3.12
C TYR A 66 -3.83 5.04 2.72
N VAL A 67 -4.75 6.02 2.86
CA VAL A 67 -6.18 5.84 2.48
C VAL A 67 -6.31 5.66 0.98
N SER A 68 -5.71 6.56 0.20
CA SER A 68 -5.69 6.46 -1.27
C SER A 68 -5.03 5.16 -1.72
N LEU A 69 -3.95 4.74 -1.05
CA LEU A 69 -3.23 3.50 -1.35
C LEU A 69 -4.14 2.27 -1.20
N MET A 70 -4.89 2.17 -0.10
CA MET A 70 -5.85 1.08 0.12
C MET A 70 -6.94 1.04 -0.95
N ILE A 71 -7.57 2.18 -1.22
CA ILE A 71 -8.65 2.26 -2.22
C ILE A 71 -8.14 1.89 -3.61
N ILE A 72 -6.98 2.40 -4.01
CA ILE A 72 -6.42 2.12 -5.33
C ILE A 72 -5.98 0.66 -5.45
N ALA A 73 -5.42 0.08 -4.37
CA ALA A 73 -5.08 -1.34 -4.34
C ALA A 73 -6.32 -2.21 -4.54
N LEU A 74 -7.41 -1.93 -3.83
CA LEU A 74 -8.69 -2.64 -3.98
C LEU A 74 -9.27 -2.50 -5.40
N GLN A 75 -9.15 -1.32 -6.01
CA GLN A 75 -9.63 -1.08 -7.35
C GLN A 75 -8.82 -1.76 -8.45
N ARG A 76 -7.59 -2.21 -8.16
CA ARG A 76 -6.63 -2.70 -9.15
C ARG A 76 -6.13 -4.12 -8.89
N SER A 77 -6.71 -4.85 -7.92
CA SER A 77 -6.25 -6.20 -7.56
C SER A 77 -7.39 -7.20 -7.47
N LYS A 78 -7.08 -8.47 -7.78
CA LYS A 78 -7.98 -9.63 -7.65
C LYS A 78 -7.53 -10.59 -6.55
N THR A 79 -6.33 -10.42 -6.04
CA THR A 79 -5.74 -11.25 -4.99
C THR A 79 -4.98 -10.39 -3.99
N ALA A 80 -4.73 -10.93 -2.80
CA ALA A 80 -3.95 -10.27 -1.77
C ALA A 80 -2.52 -9.94 -2.26
N ARG A 81 -1.90 -10.84 -3.04
CA ARG A 81 -0.56 -10.63 -3.61
C ARG A 81 -0.54 -9.52 -4.66
N GLU A 82 -1.58 -9.45 -5.50
CA GLU A 82 -1.72 -8.34 -6.45
C GLU A 82 -1.90 -7.01 -5.71
N ALA A 83 -2.67 -6.98 -4.63
CA ALA A 83 -2.82 -5.78 -3.80
C ALA A 83 -1.48 -5.31 -3.25
N ILE A 84 -0.68 -6.22 -2.67
CA ILE A 84 0.69 -5.91 -2.20
C ILE A 84 1.55 -5.35 -3.35
N ALA A 85 1.53 -5.99 -4.51
CA ALA A 85 2.30 -5.54 -5.68
C ALA A 85 1.86 -4.15 -6.17
N VAL A 86 0.56 -3.88 -6.21
CA VAL A 86 0.01 -2.55 -6.56
C VAL A 86 0.48 -1.51 -5.56
N MET A 87 0.33 -1.77 -4.25
CA MET A 87 0.70 -0.84 -3.19
C MET A 87 2.19 -0.47 -3.25
N THR A 88 3.06 -1.46 -3.33
CA THR A 88 4.51 -1.26 -3.34
C THR A 88 5.00 -0.61 -4.62
N THR A 89 4.40 -0.93 -5.77
CA THR A 89 4.73 -0.30 -7.06
C THR A 89 4.30 1.17 -7.10
N LEU A 90 3.10 1.48 -6.60
CA LEU A 90 2.61 2.86 -6.56
C LEU A 90 3.45 3.74 -5.67
N THR A 91 3.79 3.28 -4.46
CA THR A 91 4.62 4.04 -3.54
C THR A 91 6.03 4.23 -4.08
N GLN A 92 6.61 3.20 -4.73
CA GLN A 92 7.92 3.32 -5.37
C GLN A 92 7.93 4.38 -6.48
N LYS A 93 6.84 4.48 -7.25
CA LYS A 93 6.74 5.39 -8.39
C LYS A 93 6.37 6.82 -7.98
N HIS A 94 5.47 6.98 -7.02
CA HIS A 94 4.82 8.24 -6.70
C HIS A 94 5.19 8.81 -5.32
N GLY A 95 5.97 8.10 -4.51
CA GLY A 95 6.27 8.46 -3.13
C GLY A 95 5.12 8.13 -2.18
N TYR A 96 5.40 8.07 -0.89
CA TYR A 96 4.45 7.70 0.16
C TYR A 96 4.40 8.76 1.25
N ALA A 97 3.30 9.49 1.31
CA ALA A 97 3.14 10.70 2.13
C ALA A 97 2.73 10.43 3.59
N SER A 98 2.44 9.18 3.95
CA SER A 98 2.02 8.83 5.30
C SER A 98 3.17 8.31 6.17
N SER A 99 2.94 8.24 7.47
CA SER A 99 3.82 7.57 8.44
C SER A 99 3.84 6.06 8.23
N GLY A 100 4.50 5.31 9.11
CA GLY A 100 4.57 3.86 9.00
C GLY A 100 3.20 3.19 9.25
N GLU A 101 2.81 2.28 8.35
CA GLU A 101 1.53 1.58 8.37
C GLU A 101 1.69 0.06 8.31
N SER A 102 0.83 -0.62 9.08
CA SER A 102 0.61 -2.07 9.00
C SER A 102 -0.72 -2.33 8.30
N PHE A 103 -0.68 -2.99 7.15
CA PHE A 103 -1.87 -3.38 6.41
C PHE A 103 -2.17 -4.86 6.60
N SER A 104 -3.41 -5.18 7.00
CA SER A 104 -3.97 -6.53 6.88
C SER A 104 -4.59 -6.66 5.50
N ILE A 105 -4.08 -7.58 4.70
CA ILE A 105 -4.52 -7.82 3.32
C ILE A 105 -4.96 -9.27 3.19
N ALA A 106 -6.19 -9.50 2.76
CA ALA A 106 -6.75 -10.85 2.64
C ALA A 106 -7.50 -11.03 1.32
N ASP A 107 -7.50 -12.26 0.85
CA ASP A 107 -8.39 -12.78 -0.18
C ASP A 107 -8.98 -14.13 0.27
N PRO A 108 -9.83 -14.83 -0.51
CA PRO A 108 -10.38 -16.10 -0.11
C PRO A 108 -9.37 -17.23 0.18
N ASN A 109 -8.11 -17.06 -0.18
CA ASN A 109 -7.10 -18.11 -0.13
C ASN A 109 -5.98 -17.84 0.87
N GLU A 110 -5.68 -16.57 1.15
CA GLU A 110 -4.54 -16.22 2.00
C GLU A 110 -4.70 -14.86 2.68
N VAL A 111 -4.00 -14.71 3.81
CA VAL A 111 -3.94 -13.48 4.61
C VAL A 111 -2.49 -13.04 4.74
N TRP A 112 -2.26 -11.75 4.61
CA TRP A 112 -0.95 -11.11 4.72
C TRP A 112 -0.98 -9.93 5.68
N ILE A 113 0.13 -9.72 6.37
CA ILE A 113 0.46 -8.43 7.00
C ILE A 113 1.58 -7.81 6.19
N LEU A 114 1.32 -6.61 5.66
CA LEU A 114 2.30 -5.76 4.99
C LEU A 114 2.62 -4.58 5.90
N GLU A 115 3.87 -4.43 6.28
CA GLU A 115 4.35 -3.24 6.98
C GLU A 115 5.23 -2.41 6.06
N MET A 116 4.98 -1.11 6.01
CA MET A 116 5.77 -0.19 5.20
C MET A 116 5.95 1.15 5.86
N ILE A 117 7.03 1.82 5.50
CA ILE A 117 7.36 3.18 5.89
C ILE A 117 8.09 3.86 4.73
N GLY A 118 7.95 5.17 4.60
CA GLY A 118 8.67 5.94 3.59
C GLY A 118 10.19 5.87 3.75
N LYS A 119 10.90 6.46 2.82
CA LYS A 119 12.36 6.59 2.82
C LYS A 119 12.84 8.00 3.13
N GLY A 120 11.91 8.89 3.52
CA GLY A 120 12.16 10.30 3.74
C GLY A 120 12.05 11.13 2.46
N PRO A 121 12.20 12.46 2.56
CA PRO A 121 11.97 13.38 1.45
C PRO A 121 13.03 13.30 0.34
N GLU A 122 14.17 12.69 0.60
CA GLU A 122 15.29 12.58 -0.34
C GLU A 122 15.16 11.41 -1.32
N GLU A 123 14.38 10.37 -0.98
CA GLU A 123 14.27 9.15 -1.77
C GLU A 123 12.82 8.67 -1.88
N LYS A 124 12.29 8.60 -3.08
CA LYS A 124 10.96 8.04 -3.33
C LYS A 124 10.86 6.57 -3.00
N GLY A 125 9.67 6.19 -2.55
CA GLY A 125 9.34 4.80 -2.28
C GLY A 125 9.21 4.47 -0.81
N THR A 126 9.10 3.19 -0.54
CA THR A 126 8.95 2.64 0.80
C THR A 126 9.96 1.55 1.08
N VAL A 127 10.34 1.42 2.34
CA VAL A 127 10.89 0.17 2.89
C VAL A 127 9.70 -0.64 3.38
N TRP A 128 9.59 -1.89 2.95
CA TRP A 128 8.43 -2.70 3.28
C TRP A 128 8.77 -4.19 3.40
N VAL A 129 7.92 -4.89 4.12
CA VAL A 129 7.94 -6.35 4.22
C VAL A 129 6.51 -6.86 4.38
N ALA A 130 6.18 -7.95 3.68
CA ALA A 130 4.91 -8.62 3.86
C ALA A 130 5.12 -10.08 4.28
N ILE A 131 4.36 -10.53 5.28
CA ILE A 131 4.40 -11.91 5.77
C ILE A 131 3.02 -12.53 5.62
N ARG A 132 2.98 -13.73 5.00
CA ARG A 132 1.77 -14.54 4.94
C ARG A 132 1.48 -15.13 6.32
N ILE A 133 0.24 -15.01 6.77
CA ILE A 133 -0.22 -15.65 7.99
C ILE A 133 -0.53 -17.10 7.67
N PRO A 134 0.01 -18.09 8.42
CA PRO A 134 -0.30 -19.49 8.24
C PRO A 134 -1.80 -19.78 8.45
N ASP A 135 -2.34 -20.78 7.75
CA ASP A 135 -3.78 -21.06 7.71
C ASP A 135 -4.35 -21.51 9.05
N ASP A 136 -3.51 -22.00 9.95
CA ASP A 136 -3.84 -22.42 11.32
C ASP A 136 -3.55 -21.34 12.38
N CYS A 137 -3.24 -20.12 11.95
CA CYS A 137 -2.88 -19.01 12.83
C CYS A 137 -3.87 -17.86 12.76
N ILE A 138 -3.92 -17.09 13.84
CA ILE A 138 -4.62 -15.81 13.94
C ILE A 138 -3.55 -14.73 14.17
N ALA A 139 -3.65 -13.64 13.43
CA ALA A 139 -2.83 -12.47 13.65
C ALA A 139 -3.69 -11.30 14.14
N VAL A 140 -3.20 -10.59 15.14
CA VAL A 140 -3.84 -9.38 15.68
C VAL A 140 -2.77 -8.30 15.79
N HIS A 141 -3.06 -7.13 15.29
CA HIS A 141 -2.22 -5.97 15.49
C HIS A 141 -3.07 -4.74 15.86
N ALA A 142 -2.46 -3.84 16.60
CA ALA A 142 -2.95 -2.52 16.89
C ALA A 142 -1.91 -1.52 16.36
N ASN A 143 -1.86 -0.30 16.84
CA ASN A 143 -0.93 0.74 16.37
C ASN A 143 0.53 0.44 16.75
N GLN A 144 1.04 -0.69 16.32
CA GLN A 144 2.41 -1.17 16.52
C GLN A 144 2.83 -2.08 15.36
N SER A 145 4.08 -1.95 14.90
CA SER A 145 4.67 -2.92 13.98
C SER A 145 4.80 -4.30 14.65
N ARG A 146 4.60 -5.36 13.90
CA ARG A 146 4.63 -6.76 14.37
C ARG A 146 5.73 -7.58 13.73
N ILE A 147 6.25 -7.15 12.57
CA ILE A 147 7.26 -7.90 11.84
C ILE A 147 8.65 -7.49 12.35
N HIS A 148 9.16 -8.20 13.36
CA HIS A 148 10.50 -7.95 13.95
C HIS A 148 11.61 -8.78 13.32
N LYS A 149 11.25 -9.95 12.75
CA LYS A 149 12.21 -10.86 12.11
C LYS A 149 11.54 -11.56 10.93
N PHE A 150 12.26 -11.67 9.84
CA PHE A 150 11.83 -12.40 8.66
C PHE A 150 13.04 -13.02 7.96
N THR A 151 12.79 -14.02 7.12
CA THR A 151 13.84 -14.65 6.33
C THR A 151 13.82 -14.09 4.91
N LEU A 152 14.98 -13.84 4.34
CA LEU A 152 15.13 -13.47 2.93
C LEU A 152 14.98 -14.66 1.97
N LYS A 153 14.70 -15.86 2.52
CA LYS A 153 14.44 -17.08 1.75
C LYS A 153 12.98 -17.49 1.90
N GLY A 154 12.34 -17.88 0.82
CA GLY A 154 10.97 -18.39 0.85
C GLY A 154 9.92 -17.37 0.39
N LYS A 155 10.04 -16.89 -0.85
CA LYS A 155 9.07 -15.93 -1.47
C LYS A 155 7.59 -16.37 -1.47
N ALA A 156 7.29 -17.61 -1.09
CA ALA A 156 5.92 -18.08 -0.93
C ALA A 156 5.22 -17.48 0.30
N THR A 157 5.99 -17.12 1.33
CA THR A 157 5.49 -16.66 2.64
C THR A 157 6.02 -15.30 3.07
N VAL A 158 7.02 -14.76 2.39
CA VAL A 158 7.61 -13.43 2.65
C VAL A 158 7.85 -12.71 1.33
N MET A 159 7.45 -11.44 1.26
CA MET A 159 7.74 -10.52 0.16
C MET A 159 8.43 -9.27 0.72
N TYR A 160 9.36 -8.66 -0.06
CA TYR A 160 10.13 -7.46 0.32
C TYR A 160 10.73 -6.79 -0.92
#